data_bd8bb51b6f526a6b2fea0a3dc6b124f4
#
_entry.id   bd8bb51b6f526a6b2fea0a3dc6b124f4
#
_cell.length_a   1.000
_cell.length_b   1.000
_cell.length_c   1.000
_cell.angle_alpha   90.00
_cell.angle_beta   90.00
_cell.angle_gamma   90.00
#
_symmetry.space_group_name_H-M   'P 1'
#
loop_
_entity.id
_entity.type
_entity.pdbx_description
1 polymer ?
#
loop_
_entity_poly.entity_id
_entity_poly.type
_entity_poly.pdbx_seq_one_letter_code
_entity_poly.pdbx_strand_id
1 'polypeptide(L)'
;DDAMNSFNELLRNAYGLVHGYVRVGPAMPVVYKGLRLTYAAELLWINNTRNDLTHNYPVAEATRIFDAIGELDRVSVKTLREIRDFAAEQGLVIPGIN
;
A
#
# COMPACT_ATOMS: atom_id res chain seq x y z
N ASP A 1 -5.27 -1.04 11.30
CA ASP A 1 -6.46 -0.47 10.76
C ASP A 1 -6.85 -1.14 9.46
N ASP A 2 -8.16 -1.41 9.31
CA ASP A 2 -8.69 -2.24 8.24
C ASP A 2 -8.48 -1.63 6.85
N ALA A 3 -8.55 -0.31 6.73
CA ALA A 3 -8.36 0.37 5.45
C ALA A 3 -6.94 0.15 4.91
N MET A 4 -5.94 0.31 5.76
CA MET A 4 -4.55 0.07 5.37
C MET A 4 -4.28 -1.40 5.08
N ASN A 5 -4.87 -2.30 5.87
CA ASN A 5 -4.74 -3.73 5.64
C ASN A 5 -5.36 -4.13 4.30
N SER A 6 -6.55 -3.65 4.00
CA SER A 6 -7.23 -3.93 2.73
C SER A 6 -6.45 -3.38 1.55
N PHE A 7 -5.93 -2.17 1.66
CA PHE A 7 -5.10 -1.55 0.63
C PHE A 7 -3.83 -2.37 0.38
N ASN A 8 -3.12 -2.74 1.44
CA ASN A 8 -1.91 -3.56 1.33
C ASN A 8 -2.20 -4.93 0.72
N GLU A 9 -3.36 -5.51 1.03
CA GLU A 9 -3.77 -6.79 0.45
C GLU A 9 -3.95 -6.68 -1.07
N LEU A 10 -4.57 -5.61 -1.55
CA LEU A 10 -4.68 -5.36 -2.99
C LEU A 10 -3.30 -5.26 -3.65
N LEU A 11 -2.37 -4.57 -3.01
CA LEU A 11 -1.00 -4.42 -3.53
C LEU A 11 -0.26 -5.76 -3.55
N ARG A 12 -0.44 -6.60 -2.53
CA ARG A 12 0.15 -7.94 -2.51
C ARG A 12 -0.39 -8.80 -3.63
N ASN A 13 -1.69 -8.72 -3.90
CA ASN A 13 -2.30 -9.45 -5.01
C ASN A 13 -1.70 -9.01 -6.35
N ALA A 14 -1.56 -7.72 -6.55
CA ALA A 14 -0.93 -7.18 -7.75
C ALA A 14 0.53 -7.64 -7.88
N TYR A 15 1.28 -7.59 -6.79
CA TYR A 15 2.67 -8.04 -6.76
C TYR A 15 2.77 -9.53 -7.13
N GLY A 16 1.88 -10.35 -6.57
CA GLY A 16 1.86 -11.78 -6.86
C GLY A 16 1.58 -12.10 -8.32
N LEU A 17 0.70 -11.33 -8.96
CA LEU A 17 0.40 -11.49 -10.38
C LEU A 17 1.57 -11.09 -11.27
N VAL A 18 2.31 -10.06 -10.89
CA VAL A 18 3.45 -9.55 -11.66
C VAL A 18 4.69 -10.44 -11.49
N HIS A 19 4.97 -10.87 -10.26
CA HIS A 19 6.20 -11.58 -9.91
C HIS A 19 6.03 -13.08 -9.64
N GLY A 20 4.81 -13.58 -9.83
CA GLY A 20 4.48 -14.96 -9.52
C GLY A 20 4.05 -15.13 -8.07
N TYR A 21 3.36 -16.26 -7.80
CA TYR A 21 2.82 -16.54 -6.49
C TYR A 21 3.92 -16.69 -5.44
N VAL A 22 3.82 -15.95 -4.37
CA VAL A 22 4.68 -16.06 -3.21
C VAL A 22 3.81 -16.56 -2.04
N ARG A 23 4.11 -17.74 -1.54
CA ARG A 23 3.32 -18.43 -0.52
C ARG A 23 3.23 -17.65 0.79
N VAL A 24 4.33 -17.00 1.17
CA VAL A 24 4.35 -16.06 2.29
C VAL A 24 4.53 -14.69 1.68
N GLY A 25 3.58 -13.81 1.86
CA GLY A 25 3.64 -12.49 1.28
C GLY A 25 4.90 -11.75 1.69
N PRO A 26 5.59 -11.09 0.76
CA PRO A 26 6.76 -10.29 1.10
C PRO A 26 6.37 -9.12 1.99
N ALA A 27 7.34 -8.58 2.71
CA ALA A 27 7.13 -7.35 3.47
C ALA A 27 6.70 -6.20 2.55
N MET A 28 5.86 -5.31 3.06
CA MET A 28 5.32 -4.23 2.24
C MET A 28 6.36 -3.35 1.55
N PRO A 29 7.52 -3.04 2.15
CA PRO A 29 8.56 -2.31 1.43
C PRO A 29 8.99 -2.99 0.13
N VAL A 30 9.07 -4.31 0.12
CA VAL A 30 9.40 -5.09 -1.08
C VAL A 30 8.28 -4.98 -2.12
N VAL A 31 7.03 -5.04 -1.67
CA VAL A 31 5.85 -4.91 -2.53
C VAL A 31 5.81 -3.55 -3.21
N TYR A 32 5.98 -2.48 -2.44
CA TYR A 32 5.94 -1.11 -2.99
C TYR A 32 7.03 -0.89 -4.03
N LYS A 33 8.24 -1.35 -3.75
CA LYS A 33 9.36 -1.23 -4.68
C LYS A 33 9.21 -2.16 -5.88
N GLY A 34 8.76 -3.38 -5.65
CA GLY A 34 8.59 -4.37 -6.71
C GLY A 34 7.52 -4.02 -7.72
N LEU A 35 6.50 -3.27 -7.31
CA LEU A 35 5.47 -2.74 -8.19
C LEU A 35 5.91 -1.42 -8.86
N ARG A 36 7.05 -0.87 -8.49
CA ARG A 36 7.59 0.39 -9.02
C ARG A 36 6.61 1.55 -8.91
N LEU A 37 5.96 1.63 -7.76
CA LEU A 37 4.94 2.63 -7.53
C LEU A 37 5.55 4.03 -7.42
N THR A 38 4.92 5.00 -8.05
CA THR A 38 5.33 6.41 -7.99
C THR A 38 5.39 6.90 -6.54
N TYR A 39 4.45 6.44 -5.71
CA TYR A 39 4.31 6.88 -4.32
C TYR A 39 4.85 5.87 -3.31
N ALA A 40 5.83 5.06 -3.71
CA ALA A 40 6.40 4.01 -2.83
C ALA A 40 6.94 4.59 -1.53
N ALA A 41 7.64 5.73 -1.58
CA ALA A 41 8.21 6.37 -0.39
C ALA A 41 7.11 6.85 0.57
N GLU A 42 6.06 7.47 0.03
CA GLU A 42 4.92 7.95 0.81
C GLU A 42 4.17 6.80 1.46
N LEU A 43 3.95 5.71 0.72
CA LEU A 43 3.30 4.51 1.24
C LEU A 43 4.12 3.87 2.35
N LEU A 44 5.43 3.83 2.19
CA LEU A 44 6.33 3.30 3.21
C LEU A 44 6.26 4.12 4.50
N TRP A 45 6.24 5.45 4.37
CA TRP A 45 6.09 6.34 5.52
C TRP A 45 4.75 6.12 6.24
N ILE A 46 3.66 6.01 5.49
CA ILE A 46 2.33 5.77 6.06
C ILE A 46 2.31 4.43 6.79
N ASN A 47 2.83 3.39 6.18
CA ASN A 47 2.85 2.06 6.75
C ASN A 47 3.69 2.02 8.03
N ASN A 48 4.85 2.66 8.04
CA ASN A 48 5.73 2.74 9.21
C ASN A 48 5.10 3.56 10.33
N THR A 49 4.44 4.67 9.99
CA THR A 49 3.74 5.51 10.97
C THR A 49 2.62 4.73 11.64
N ARG A 50 1.84 3.98 10.87
CA ARG A 50 0.80 3.12 11.42
C ARG A 50 1.37 2.06 12.36
N ASN A 51 2.49 1.43 11.98
CA ASN A 51 3.13 0.42 12.82
C ASN A 51 3.64 1.02 14.13
N ASP A 52 4.24 2.20 14.08
CA ASP A 52 4.69 2.93 15.27
C ASP A 52 3.52 3.23 16.21
N LEU A 53 2.41 3.68 15.66
CA LEU A 53 1.21 3.98 16.44
C LEU A 53 0.60 2.74 17.08
N THR A 54 0.76 1.58 16.47
CA THR A 54 0.28 0.32 17.00
C THR A 54 1.15 -0.18 18.14
N HIS A 55 2.45 0.04 18.09
CA HIS A 55 3.41 -0.53 19.03
C HIS A 55 3.93 0.45 20.07
N ASN A 56 3.94 1.74 19.77
CA ASN A 56 4.44 2.78 20.65
C ASN A 56 3.41 3.89 20.77
N TYR A 57 2.75 3.96 21.92
CA TYR A 57 1.72 4.96 22.16
C TYR A 57 2.23 6.14 22.99
N PRO A 58 2.89 7.12 22.41
CA PRO A 58 2.92 8.41 23.08
C PRO A 58 1.69 9.18 22.63
N VAL A 59 0.97 9.70 23.58
CA VAL A 59 -0.26 10.49 23.38
C VAL A 59 -0.02 11.72 22.50
N ALA A 60 1.23 12.07 22.26
CA ALA A 60 1.65 13.26 21.52
C ALA A 60 1.56 13.13 20.00
N GLU A 61 0.95 12.04 19.46
CA GLU A 61 1.07 11.73 18.05
C GLU A 61 -0.21 11.92 17.25
N ALA A 62 -1.18 12.67 17.82
CA ALA A 62 -2.44 12.93 17.11
C ALA A 62 -2.22 13.60 15.75
N THR A 63 -1.28 14.53 15.67
CA THR A 63 -0.94 15.21 14.42
C THR A 63 -0.39 14.23 13.39
N ARG A 64 0.49 13.32 13.80
CA ARG A 64 1.03 12.29 12.90
C ARG A 64 -0.06 11.36 12.41
N ILE A 65 -1.03 11.03 13.25
CA ILE A 65 -2.17 10.19 12.86
C ILE A 65 -2.97 10.89 11.76
N PHE A 66 -3.31 12.16 11.95
CA PHE A 66 -4.08 12.92 10.96
C PHE A 66 -3.29 13.11 9.67
N ASP A 67 -1.99 13.38 9.76
CA ASP A 67 -1.14 13.49 8.58
C ASP A 67 -1.07 12.18 7.81
N ALA A 68 -0.91 11.06 8.52
CA ALA A 68 -0.86 9.74 7.88
C ALA A 68 -2.19 9.39 7.20
N ILE A 69 -3.31 9.68 7.84
CA ILE A 69 -4.65 9.45 7.25
C ILE A 69 -4.83 10.30 5.99
N GLY A 70 -4.45 11.57 6.05
CA GLY A 70 -4.54 12.46 4.89
C GLY A 70 -3.65 12.00 3.74
N GLU A 71 -2.44 11.58 4.03
CA GLU A 71 -1.53 11.04 3.02
C GLU A 71 -2.05 9.74 2.42
N LEU A 72 -2.59 8.84 3.24
CA LEU A 72 -3.17 7.59 2.74
C LEU A 72 -4.31 7.87 1.76
N ASP A 73 -5.21 8.78 2.12
CA ASP A 73 -6.34 9.15 1.27
C ASP A 73 -5.84 9.73 -0.06
N ARG A 74 -4.86 10.61 -0.03
CA ARG A 74 -4.29 11.25 -1.20
C ARG A 74 -3.57 10.26 -2.11
N VAL A 75 -2.69 9.43 -1.56
CA VAL A 75 -1.84 8.54 -2.37
C VAL A 75 -2.53 7.26 -2.77
N SER A 76 -3.52 6.77 -2.00
CA SER A 76 -4.19 5.51 -2.30
C SER A 76 -4.95 5.58 -3.62
N VAL A 77 -5.66 6.67 -3.87
CA VAL A 77 -6.41 6.86 -5.11
C VAL A 77 -5.47 6.87 -6.31
N LYS A 78 -4.38 7.60 -6.21
CA LYS A 78 -3.39 7.70 -7.29
C LYS A 78 -2.69 6.36 -7.53
N THR A 79 -2.35 5.67 -6.47
CA THR A 79 -1.69 4.35 -6.54
C THR A 79 -2.61 3.32 -7.17
N LEU A 80 -3.89 3.28 -6.78
CA LEU A 80 -4.85 2.35 -7.36
C LEU A 80 -5.07 2.61 -8.84
N ARG A 81 -5.09 3.87 -9.26
CA ARG A 81 -5.14 4.21 -10.70
C ARG A 81 -3.91 3.72 -11.44
N GLU A 82 -2.74 3.91 -10.86
CA GLU A 82 -1.48 3.47 -11.46
C GLU A 82 -1.48 1.95 -11.67
N ILE A 83 -1.92 1.21 -10.66
CA ILE A 83 -2.00 -0.25 -10.74
C ILE A 83 -3.05 -0.68 -11.74
N ARG A 84 -4.21 -0.02 -11.77
CA ARG A 84 -5.28 -0.33 -12.72
C ARG A 84 -4.80 -0.11 -14.16
N ASP A 85 -4.12 0.98 -14.42
CA ASP A 85 -3.60 1.29 -15.74
C ASP A 85 -2.53 0.29 -16.16
N PHE A 86 -1.65 -0.09 -15.23
CA PHE A 86 -0.65 -1.12 -15.48
C PHE A 86 -1.30 -2.47 -15.78
N ALA A 87 -2.30 -2.86 -15.01
CA ALA A 87 -3.02 -4.12 -15.24
C ALA A 87 -3.69 -4.13 -16.61
N ALA A 88 -4.30 -3.02 -17.00
CA ALA A 88 -4.94 -2.91 -18.32
C ALA A 88 -3.92 -3.06 -19.45
N GLU A 89 -2.75 -2.45 -19.32
CA GLU A 89 -1.67 -2.58 -20.31
C GLU A 89 -1.17 -4.01 -20.43
N GLN A 90 -1.09 -4.73 -19.31
CA GLN A 90 -0.57 -6.09 -19.25
C GLN A 90 -1.65 -7.15 -19.49
N GLY A 91 -2.91 -6.76 -19.62
CA GLY A 91 -4.01 -7.70 -19.73
C GLY A 91 -4.26 -8.51 -18.45
N LEU A 92 -3.92 -7.97 -17.31
CA LEU A 92 -4.09 -8.63 -16.02
C LEU A 92 -5.41 -8.22 -15.37
N VAL A 93 -6.03 -9.18 -14.65
CA VAL A 93 -7.19 -8.92 -13.81
C VAL A 93 -6.72 -9.01 -12.35
N ILE A 94 -6.77 -7.90 -11.63
CA ILE A 94 -6.35 -7.84 -10.23
C ILE A 94 -7.60 -7.82 -9.37
N PRO A 95 -7.81 -8.84 -8.51
CA PRO A 95 -9.00 -8.88 -7.65
C PRO A 95 -9.10 -7.62 -6.79
N GLY A 96 -10.28 -6.99 -6.81
CA GLY A 96 -10.58 -5.80 -6.03
C GLY A 96 -10.22 -4.47 -6.68
N ILE A 97 -9.58 -4.46 -7.84
CA ILE A 97 -9.16 -3.22 -8.51
C ILE A 97 -10.00 -2.88 -9.75
N ASN A 98 -10.73 -3.79 -10.25
CA ASN A 98 -11.58 -3.58 -11.43
C ASN A 98 -12.90 -2.92 -11.11
#